data_aa74af6ffe244c27dbb70cb4a03c7011
#
_entry.id   aa74af6ffe244c27dbb70cb4a03c7011
#
_cell.length_a   1.000
_cell.length_b   1.000
_cell.length_c   1.000
_cell.angle_alpha   90.00
_cell.angle_beta   90.00
_cell.angle_gamma   90.00
#
_symmetry.space_group_name_H-M   'P 1'
#
loop_
_entity.id
_entity.type
_entity.pdbx_description
1 polymer ?
#
loop_
_entity_poly.entity_id
_entity_poly.type
_entity_poly.pdbx_seq_one_letter_code
_entity_poly.pdbx_strand_id
1 'polypeptide(L)'
;MRFNINAPFWRFMDTLLRFVGLNLVYLITLIPNVTIGPARAALYSTMFAYDEHDDIRLVKEYLTRFKREFKQGLAAWVLVAILATAILFGLSFWKAWDTNASYIPLILLVIAAVVVALFAEYAAPLQARFANTTGRLFSLSAMFPWRAFPCSLVLVVIDVLAAGLSYFCLLYTSD
;
A
#
# COMPACT_ATOMS: atom_id res chain seq x y z
N MET A 1 32.99 9.13 34.13
CA MET A 1 31.56 9.32 33.78
C MET A 1 31.04 8.01 33.26
N ARG A 2 30.15 7.31 33.97
CA ARG A 2 29.50 6.08 33.50
C ARG A 2 28.37 6.50 32.55
N PHE A 3 28.57 6.30 31.27
CA PHE A 3 27.50 6.47 30.26
C PHE A 3 26.39 5.48 30.59
N ASN A 4 25.24 5.99 31.00
CA ASN A 4 24.08 5.18 31.34
C ASN A 4 23.29 4.88 30.05
N ILE A 5 23.69 3.79 29.37
CA ILE A 5 23.09 3.33 28.10
C ILE A 5 21.59 3.00 28.27
N ASN A 6 21.11 2.86 29.49
CA ASN A 6 19.70 2.61 29.82
C ASN A 6 18.85 3.88 29.98
N ALA A 7 19.40 5.08 29.74
CA ALA A 7 18.59 6.29 29.75
C ALA A 7 17.48 6.24 28.66
N PRO A 8 16.27 6.72 28.94
CA PRO A 8 15.14 6.66 28.00
C PRO A 8 15.47 7.33 26.68
N PHE A 9 16.34 8.30 26.64
CA PHE A 9 16.85 8.97 25.45
C PHE A 9 17.61 8.02 24.50
N TRP A 10 18.50 7.16 25.04
CA TRP A 10 19.28 6.23 24.24
C TRP A 10 18.40 5.11 23.65
N ARG A 11 17.39 4.65 24.39
CA ARG A 11 16.40 3.69 23.86
C ARG A 11 15.58 4.29 22.73
N PHE A 12 15.14 5.54 22.88
CA PHE A 12 14.43 6.24 21.81
C PHE A 12 15.30 6.40 20.57
N MET A 13 16.58 6.78 20.73
CA MET A 13 17.51 6.95 19.61
C MET A 13 17.80 5.62 18.90
N ASP A 14 17.99 4.52 19.63
CA ASP A 14 18.19 3.18 19.06
C ASP A 14 16.95 2.73 18.27
N THR A 15 15.78 2.91 18.84
CA THR A 15 14.52 2.62 18.15
C THR A 15 14.37 3.46 16.88
N LEU A 16 14.64 4.74 16.94
CA LEU A 16 14.57 5.65 15.81
C LEU A 16 15.52 5.21 14.67
N LEU A 17 16.78 4.89 15.02
CA LEU A 17 17.76 4.39 14.04
C LEU A 17 17.33 3.08 13.39
N ARG A 18 16.72 2.16 14.14
CA ARG A 18 16.17 0.90 13.60
C ARG A 18 15.04 1.16 12.60
N PHE A 19 14.14 2.10 12.90
CA PHE A 19 13.06 2.48 11.98
C PHE A 19 13.57 3.24 10.76
N VAL A 20 14.56 4.12 10.90
CA VAL A 20 15.22 4.79 9.78
C VAL A 20 15.87 3.76 8.86
N GLY A 21 16.62 2.80 9.39
CA GLY A 21 17.22 1.72 8.63
C GLY A 21 16.19 0.87 7.88
N LEU A 22 15.06 0.54 8.52
CA LEU A 22 13.97 -0.17 7.88
C LEU A 22 13.36 0.64 6.73
N ASN A 23 13.09 1.94 6.92
CA ASN A 23 12.52 2.80 5.89
C ASN A 23 13.47 2.99 4.70
N LEU A 24 14.79 3.10 4.93
CA LEU A 24 15.77 3.16 3.84
C LEU A 24 15.74 1.89 2.98
N VAL A 25 15.73 0.72 3.61
CA VAL A 25 15.66 -0.56 2.88
C VAL A 25 14.32 -0.68 2.16
N TYR A 26 13.23 -0.27 2.78
CA TYR A 26 11.90 -0.22 2.14
C TYR A 26 11.92 0.68 0.89
N LEU A 27 12.46 1.89 0.97
CA LEU A 27 12.58 2.80 -0.19
C LEU A 27 13.40 2.18 -1.32
N ILE A 28 14.52 1.50 -1.01
CA ILE A 28 15.33 0.80 -2.01
C ILE A 28 14.52 -0.31 -2.68
N THR A 29 13.71 -1.05 -1.93
CA THR A 29 12.86 -2.11 -2.49
C THR A 29 11.68 -1.58 -3.30
N LEU A 30 11.34 -0.29 -3.20
CA LEU A 30 10.30 0.36 -4.02
C LEU A 30 10.81 0.80 -5.40
N ILE A 31 12.12 0.93 -5.60
CA ILE A 31 12.71 1.39 -6.88
C ILE A 31 12.17 0.60 -8.08
N PRO A 32 12.11 -0.75 -8.07
CA PRO A 32 11.37 -1.48 -9.09
C PRO A 32 9.87 -1.37 -8.81
N ASN A 33 9.14 -0.66 -9.64
CA ASN A 33 7.68 -0.44 -9.50
C ASN A 33 6.87 -1.74 -9.31
N VAL A 34 7.40 -2.85 -9.80
CA VAL A 34 6.81 -4.19 -9.71
C VAL A 34 6.82 -4.74 -8.26
N THR A 35 7.76 -4.27 -7.43
CA THR A 35 7.95 -4.77 -6.06
C THR A 35 7.16 -4.00 -5.00
N ILE A 36 6.35 -3.00 -5.38
CA ILE A 36 5.53 -2.21 -4.45
C ILE A 36 4.60 -3.10 -3.61
N GLY A 37 3.91 -4.06 -4.25
CA GLY A 37 3.02 -5.00 -3.56
C GLY A 37 3.73 -5.82 -2.48
N PRO A 38 4.73 -6.62 -2.83
CA PRO A 38 5.47 -7.41 -1.84
C PRO A 38 6.22 -6.55 -0.82
N ALA A 39 6.71 -5.36 -1.19
CA ALA A 39 7.37 -4.44 -0.25
C ALA A 39 6.40 -3.93 0.82
N ARG A 40 5.18 -3.51 0.45
CA ARG A 40 4.13 -3.11 1.38
C ARG A 40 3.72 -4.27 2.30
N ALA A 41 3.48 -5.46 1.75
CA ALA A 41 3.11 -6.63 2.53
C ALA A 41 4.20 -7.01 3.55
N ALA A 42 5.48 -7.01 3.15
CA ALA A 42 6.60 -7.26 4.02
C ALA A 42 6.74 -6.20 5.12
N LEU A 43 6.50 -4.92 4.80
CA LEU A 43 6.54 -3.84 5.79
C LEU A 43 5.47 -4.06 6.87
N TYR A 44 4.20 -4.26 6.48
CA TYR A 44 3.13 -4.53 7.43
C TYR A 44 3.40 -5.79 8.27
N SER A 45 3.86 -6.88 7.64
CA SER A 45 4.23 -8.12 8.33
C SER A 45 5.35 -7.92 9.35
N THR A 46 6.34 -7.05 9.05
CA THR A 46 7.44 -6.71 9.97
C THR A 46 6.93 -5.85 11.12
N MET A 47 6.03 -4.89 10.86
CA MET A 47 5.43 -4.06 11.91
C MET A 47 4.59 -4.88 12.87
N PHE A 48 3.79 -5.82 12.38
CA PHE A 48 3.03 -6.74 13.25
C PHE A 48 3.94 -7.62 14.12
N ALA A 49 5.07 -8.08 13.58
CA ALA A 49 6.03 -8.84 14.37
C ALA A 49 6.76 -7.99 15.41
N TYR A 50 7.01 -6.71 15.12
CA TYR A 50 7.58 -5.78 16.09
C TYR A 50 6.63 -5.48 17.25
N ASP A 51 5.33 -5.37 16.96
CA ASP A 51 4.29 -5.19 17.99
C ASP A 51 4.19 -6.39 18.95
N GLU A 52 4.50 -7.60 18.46
CA GLU A 52 4.54 -8.81 19.28
C GLU A 52 5.86 -8.99 20.05
N HIS A 53 7.00 -8.53 19.48
CA HIS A 53 8.35 -8.74 20.02
C HIS A 53 9.25 -7.54 19.70
N ASP A 54 9.54 -6.71 20.70
CA ASP A 54 10.36 -5.48 20.55
C ASP A 54 11.83 -5.72 20.16
N ASP A 55 12.37 -6.93 20.37
CA ASP A 55 13.79 -7.25 20.21
C ASP A 55 14.19 -7.74 18.80
N ILE A 56 13.31 -7.63 17.80
CA ILE A 56 13.60 -8.08 16.46
C ILE A 56 14.54 -7.14 15.69
N ARG A 57 15.40 -7.72 14.86
CA ARG A 57 16.23 -6.98 13.90
C ARG A 57 15.36 -6.59 12.71
N LEU A 58 14.75 -5.40 12.74
CA LEU A 58 13.74 -4.93 11.76
C LEU A 58 14.18 -5.13 10.31
N VAL A 59 15.40 -4.72 9.94
CA VAL A 59 15.90 -4.84 8.56
C VAL A 59 16.02 -6.30 8.11
N LYS A 60 16.57 -7.16 8.97
CA LYS A 60 16.74 -8.60 8.63
C LYS A 60 15.39 -9.29 8.51
N GLU A 61 14.49 -9.00 9.44
CA GLU A 61 13.15 -9.56 9.44
C GLU A 61 12.36 -9.10 8.21
N TYR A 62 12.44 -7.82 7.85
CA TYR A 62 11.85 -7.28 6.64
C TYR A 62 12.32 -8.02 5.37
N LEU A 63 13.61 -8.20 5.19
CA LEU A 63 14.16 -8.89 4.01
C LEU A 63 13.73 -10.37 3.95
N THR A 64 13.64 -11.03 5.10
CA THR A 64 13.15 -12.41 5.19
C THR A 64 11.68 -12.51 4.78
N ARG A 65 10.85 -11.60 5.31
CA ARG A 65 9.41 -11.52 5.01
C ARG A 65 9.18 -11.07 3.56
N PHE A 66 9.97 -10.14 3.05
CA PHE A 66 9.92 -9.70 1.66
C PHE A 66 10.08 -10.88 0.69
N LYS A 67 11.05 -11.76 0.93
CA LYS A 67 11.23 -12.98 0.11
C LYS A 67 10.05 -13.93 0.23
N ARG A 68 9.50 -14.10 1.42
CA ARG A 68 8.37 -14.98 1.70
C ARG A 68 7.09 -14.48 1.03
N GLU A 69 6.79 -13.20 1.17
CA GLU A 69 5.56 -12.57 0.67
C GLU A 69 5.64 -12.19 -0.82
N PHE A 70 6.82 -12.34 -1.45
CA PHE A 70 7.09 -11.83 -2.79
C PHE A 70 6.10 -12.31 -3.84
N LYS A 71 5.87 -13.62 -3.92
CA LYS A 71 4.99 -14.22 -4.96
C LYS A 71 3.54 -13.75 -4.80
N GLN A 72 3.03 -13.74 -3.58
CA GLN A 72 1.65 -13.38 -3.30
C GLN A 72 1.42 -11.87 -3.44
N GLY A 73 2.33 -11.05 -2.92
CA GLY A 73 2.28 -9.60 -3.07
C GLY A 73 2.43 -9.13 -4.52
N LEU A 74 3.27 -9.84 -5.29
CA LEU A 74 3.42 -9.60 -6.72
C LEU A 74 2.13 -9.92 -7.48
N ALA A 75 1.51 -11.08 -7.20
CA ALA A 75 0.25 -11.46 -7.85
C ALA A 75 -0.87 -10.45 -7.56
N ALA A 76 -1.01 -10.01 -6.31
CA ALA A 76 -1.97 -8.98 -5.93
C ALA A 76 -1.70 -7.64 -6.64
N TRP A 77 -0.43 -7.20 -6.68
CA TRP A 77 -0.05 -5.96 -7.34
C TRP A 77 -0.28 -5.98 -8.85
N VAL A 78 0.10 -7.06 -9.52
CA VAL A 78 -0.12 -7.23 -10.96
C VAL A 78 -1.60 -7.20 -11.30
N LEU A 79 -2.44 -7.86 -10.51
CA LEU A 79 -3.89 -7.79 -10.69
C LEU A 79 -4.41 -6.36 -10.58
N VAL A 80 -4.01 -5.63 -9.52
CA VAL A 80 -4.40 -4.23 -9.32
C VAL A 80 -3.91 -3.36 -10.49
N ALA A 81 -2.69 -3.56 -10.97
CA ALA A 81 -2.13 -2.82 -12.09
C ALA A 81 -2.90 -3.05 -13.40
N ILE A 82 -3.27 -4.31 -13.68
CA ILE A 82 -4.09 -4.65 -14.86
C ILE A 82 -5.46 -3.97 -14.76
N LEU A 83 -6.15 -4.08 -13.62
CA LEU A 83 -7.45 -3.47 -13.42
C LEU A 83 -7.40 -1.94 -13.50
N ALA A 84 -6.39 -1.33 -12.87
CA ALA A 84 -6.18 0.12 -12.94
C ALA A 84 -5.95 0.60 -14.37
N THR A 85 -5.10 -0.10 -15.14
CA THR A 85 -4.83 0.21 -16.55
C THR A 85 -6.09 0.09 -17.39
N ALA A 86 -6.88 -0.96 -17.20
CA ALA A 86 -8.15 -1.15 -17.91
C ALA A 86 -9.16 -0.02 -17.61
N ILE A 87 -9.24 0.39 -16.32
CA ILE A 87 -10.12 1.49 -15.89
C ILE A 87 -9.65 2.81 -16.50
N LEU A 88 -8.34 3.12 -16.43
CA LEU A 88 -7.79 4.36 -17.01
C LEU A 88 -8.02 4.42 -18.53
N PHE A 89 -7.81 3.31 -19.22
CA PHE A 89 -8.10 3.22 -20.63
C PHE A 89 -9.60 3.45 -20.93
N GLY A 90 -10.48 2.81 -20.17
CA GLY A 90 -11.93 3.00 -20.29
C GLY A 90 -12.37 4.45 -20.03
N LEU A 91 -11.84 5.08 -18.98
CA LEU A 91 -12.12 6.49 -18.67
C LEU A 91 -11.67 7.42 -19.80
N SER A 92 -10.47 7.21 -20.36
CA SER A 92 -9.94 7.99 -21.47
C SER A 92 -10.78 7.81 -22.73
N PHE A 93 -11.18 6.58 -23.03
CA PHE A 93 -12.00 6.23 -24.19
C PHE A 93 -13.38 6.88 -24.13
N TRP A 94 -14.12 6.71 -23.04
CA TRP A 94 -15.46 7.25 -22.89
C TRP A 94 -15.47 8.79 -22.76
N LYS A 95 -14.42 9.39 -22.19
CA LYS A 95 -14.26 10.84 -22.16
C LYS A 95 -14.04 11.43 -23.56
N ALA A 96 -13.35 10.71 -24.44
CA ALA A 96 -13.13 11.15 -25.83
C ALA A 96 -14.38 11.07 -26.71
N TRP A 97 -15.36 10.27 -26.33
CA TRP A 97 -16.57 10.01 -27.13
C TRP A 97 -17.72 10.98 -26.86
N ASP A 98 -17.56 12.06 -26.23
CA ASP A 98 -18.42 13.22 -25.94
C ASP A 98 -19.91 13.10 -26.34
N THR A 99 -20.58 12.04 -25.90
CA THR A 99 -21.99 11.74 -26.15
C THR A 99 -22.75 11.63 -24.82
N ASN A 100 -24.01 12.04 -24.77
CA ASN A 100 -24.85 11.90 -23.57
C ASN A 100 -24.90 10.48 -23.00
N ALA A 101 -24.74 9.46 -23.84
CA ALA A 101 -24.67 8.06 -23.42
C ALA A 101 -23.37 7.70 -22.67
N SER A 102 -22.31 8.51 -22.77
CA SER A 102 -21.00 8.26 -22.13
C SER A 102 -21.02 8.43 -20.61
N TYR A 103 -21.99 9.16 -20.06
CA TYR A 103 -22.06 9.41 -18.61
C TYR A 103 -22.29 8.13 -17.79
N ILE A 104 -23.10 7.19 -18.27
CA ILE A 104 -23.39 5.93 -17.56
C ILE A 104 -22.12 5.08 -17.40
N PRO A 105 -21.38 4.72 -18.49
CA PRO A 105 -20.12 3.98 -18.34
C PRO A 105 -19.04 4.74 -17.57
N LEU A 106 -18.97 6.07 -17.65
CA LEU A 106 -18.03 6.87 -16.85
C LEU A 106 -18.31 6.73 -15.35
N ILE A 107 -19.57 6.83 -14.91
CA ILE A 107 -19.94 6.65 -13.50
C ILE A 107 -19.59 5.24 -13.04
N LEU A 108 -19.89 4.20 -13.83
CA LEU A 108 -19.55 2.82 -13.48
C LEU A 108 -18.04 2.60 -13.37
N LEU A 109 -17.24 3.21 -14.26
CA LEU A 109 -15.78 3.13 -14.19
C LEU A 109 -15.21 3.85 -12.97
N VAL A 110 -15.79 4.99 -12.57
CA VAL A 110 -15.39 5.68 -11.33
C VAL A 110 -15.70 4.82 -10.11
N ILE A 111 -16.89 4.19 -10.06
CA ILE A 111 -17.22 3.25 -8.97
C ILE A 111 -16.24 2.07 -8.97
N ALA A 112 -15.94 1.49 -10.12
CA ALA A 112 -14.95 0.41 -10.24
C ALA A 112 -13.55 0.86 -9.78
N ALA A 113 -13.13 2.08 -10.09
CA ALA A 113 -11.86 2.65 -9.64
C ALA A 113 -11.78 2.72 -8.11
N VAL A 114 -12.84 3.19 -7.45
CA VAL A 114 -12.93 3.23 -5.97
C VAL A 114 -12.83 1.83 -5.37
N VAL A 115 -13.54 0.84 -5.94
CA VAL A 115 -13.48 -0.54 -5.47
C VAL A 115 -12.07 -1.13 -5.61
N VAL A 116 -11.39 -0.89 -6.73
CA VAL A 116 -10.02 -1.35 -6.97
C VAL A 116 -9.03 -0.66 -6.02
N ALA A 117 -9.19 0.64 -5.77
CA ALA A 117 -8.37 1.37 -4.80
C ALA A 117 -8.51 0.79 -3.39
N LEU A 118 -9.75 0.58 -2.93
CA LEU A 118 -10.02 -0.07 -1.64
C LEU A 118 -9.40 -1.46 -1.56
N PHE A 119 -9.53 -2.26 -2.62
CA PHE A 119 -8.89 -3.58 -2.68
C PHE A 119 -7.37 -3.48 -2.54
N ALA A 120 -6.73 -2.54 -3.24
CA ALA A 120 -5.28 -2.33 -3.20
C ALA A 120 -4.78 -1.94 -1.79
N GLU A 121 -5.56 -1.10 -1.07
CA GLU A 121 -5.23 -0.69 0.30
C GLU A 121 -5.31 -1.85 1.30
N TYR A 122 -6.34 -2.69 1.20
CA TYR A 122 -6.56 -3.80 2.14
C TYR A 122 -5.74 -5.05 1.82
N ALA A 123 -5.28 -5.24 0.58
CA ALA A 123 -4.55 -6.43 0.16
C ALA A 123 -3.25 -6.64 0.96
N ALA A 124 -2.43 -5.59 1.14
CA ALA A 124 -1.15 -5.69 1.82
C ALA A 124 -1.27 -6.01 3.33
N PRO A 125 -2.08 -5.31 4.14
CA PRO A 125 -2.23 -5.62 5.56
C PRO A 125 -2.92 -6.98 5.81
N LEU A 126 -3.87 -7.37 4.96
CA LEU A 126 -4.52 -8.68 5.07
C LEU A 126 -3.57 -9.82 4.73
N GLN A 127 -2.73 -9.66 3.71
CA GLN A 127 -1.66 -10.60 3.39
C GLN A 127 -0.68 -10.75 4.55
N ALA A 128 -0.28 -9.63 5.16
CA ALA A 128 0.68 -9.60 6.26
C ALA A 128 0.16 -10.31 7.52
N ARG A 129 -1.13 -10.20 7.82
CA ARG A 129 -1.74 -10.72 9.04
C ARG A 129 -2.22 -12.17 8.91
N PHE A 130 -2.64 -12.57 7.72
CA PHE A 130 -3.21 -13.90 7.48
C PHE A 130 -2.34 -14.66 6.48
N ALA A 131 -1.71 -15.76 6.92
CA ALA A 131 -1.01 -16.72 6.06
C ALA A 131 -2.04 -17.54 5.24
N ASN A 132 -2.76 -16.88 4.34
CA ASN A 132 -3.85 -17.47 3.56
C ASN A 132 -3.42 -17.80 2.13
N THR A 133 -4.14 -18.73 1.51
CA THR A 133 -4.06 -18.97 0.07
C THR A 133 -4.46 -17.72 -0.71
N THR A 134 -3.81 -17.44 -1.85
CA THR A 134 -4.04 -16.27 -2.68
C THR A 134 -5.54 -16.00 -2.97
N GLY A 135 -6.32 -17.05 -3.28
CA GLY A 135 -7.76 -16.91 -3.54
C GLY A 135 -8.56 -16.41 -2.33
N ARG A 136 -8.19 -16.86 -1.12
CA ARG A 136 -8.84 -16.40 0.12
C ARG A 136 -8.45 -14.97 0.46
N LEU A 137 -7.22 -14.55 0.14
CA LEU A 137 -6.79 -13.17 0.25
C LEU A 137 -7.68 -12.25 -0.59
N PHE A 138 -7.93 -12.59 -1.85
CA PHE A 138 -8.78 -11.80 -2.74
C PHE A 138 -10.21 -11.68 -2.21
N SER A 139 -10.80 -12.77 -1.75
CA SER A 139 -12.14 -12.76 -1.16
C SER A 139 -12.22 -11.86 0.08
N LEU A 140 -11.23 -11.96 0.98
CA LEU A 140 -11.18 -11.13 2.19
C LEU A 140 -10.96 -9.66 1.85
N SER A 141 -10.05 -9.32 0.94
CA SER A 141 -9.77 -7.94 0.54
C SER A 141 -10.97 -7.27 -0.13
N ALA A 142 -11.85 -8.04 -0.79
CA ALA A 142 -13.10 -7.55 -1.35
C ALA A 142 -14.20 -7.34 -0.29
N MET A 143 -14.22 -8.15 0.78
CA MET A 143 -15.26 -8.06 1.82
C MET A 143 -14.94 -7.06 2.95
N PHE A 144 -13.67 -6.89 3.31
CA PHE A 144 -13.27 -6.06 4.44
C PHE A 144 -13.67 -4.58 4.31
N PRO A 145 -13.55 -3.93 3.14
CA PRO A 145 -13.95 -2.53 2.98
C PRO A 145 -15.40 -2.26 3.37
N TRP A 146 -16.30 -3.22 3.14
CA TRP A 146 -17.72 -3.11 3.48
C TRP A 146 -17.98 -3.19 4.99
N ARG A 147 -17.16 -3.93 5.74
CA ARG A 147 -17.29 -4.04 7.21
C ARG A 147 -16.74 -2.81 7.94
N ALA A 148 -15.73 -2.16 7.39
CA ALA A 148 -15.09 -0.98 7.96
C ALA A 148 -15.32 0.26 7.07
N PHE A 149 -16.53 0.42 6.52
CA PHE A 149 -16.87 1.45 5.54
C PHE A 149 -16.40 2.86 5.91
N PRO A 150 -16.59 3.38 7.15
CA PRO A 150 -16.13 4.72 7.49
C PRO A 150 -14.61 4.87 7.44
N CYS A 151 -13.86 3.88 7.92
CA CYS A 151 -12.39 3.90 7.83
C CYS A 151 -11.90 3.79 6.38
N SER A 152 -12.56 2.96 5.57
CA SER A 152 -12.24 2.79 4.15
C SER A 152 -12.46 4.09 3.38
N LEU A 153 -13.51 4.81 3.68
CA LEU A 153 -13.82 6.10 3.04
C LEU A 153 -12.76 7.16 3.39
N VAL A 154 -12.31 7.22 4.63
CA VAL A 154 -11.23 8.11 5.07
C VAL A 154 -9.93 7.80 4.33
N LEU A 155 -9.57 6.52 4.16
CA LEU A 155 -8.36 6.13 3.42
C LEU A 155 -8.42 6.59 1.96
N VAL A 156 -9.53 6.35 1.26
CA VAL A 156 -9.73 6.81 -0.13
C VAL A 156 -9.63 8.33 -0.24
N VAL A 157 -10.21 9.07 0.72
CA VAL A 157 -10.12 10.55 0.75
C VAL A 157 -8.67 10.99 0.90
N ILE A 158 -7.89 10.35 1.78
CA ILE A 158 -6.47 10.65 1.98
C ILE A 158 -5.69 10.38 0.68
N ASP A 159 -5.94 9.26 0.01
CA ASP A 159 -5.27 8.91 -1.26
C ASP A 159 -5.59 9.91 -2.37
N VAL A 160 -6.86 10.30 -2.50
CA VAL A 160 -7.30 11.31 -3.48
C VAL A 160 -6.66 12.67 -3.19
N LEU A 161 -6.59 13.08 -1.92
CA LEU A 161 -5.93 14.33 -1.52
C LEU A 161 -4.43 14.27 -1.80
N ALA A 162 -3.75 13.17 -1.50
CA ALA A 162 -2.34 12.98 -1.78
C ALA A 162 -2.03 13.02 -3.28
N ALA A 163 -2.86 12.34 -4.09
CA ALA A 163 -2.76 12.36 -5.55
C ALA A 163 -3.00 13.77 -6.12
N GLY A 164 -4.02 14.47 -5.61
CA GLY A 164 -4.32 15.84 -5.97
C GLY A 164 -3.18 16.80 -5.66
N LEU A 165 -2.62 16.73 -4.44
CA LEU A 165 -1.47 17.55 -4.04
C LEU A 165 -0.24 17.24 -4.90
N SER A 166 0.02 15.97 -5.21
CA SER A 166 1.13 15.57 -6.08
C SER A 166 0.95 16.12 -7.50
N TYR A 167 -0.26 16.11 -8.02
CA TYR A 167 -0.58 16.67 -9.33
C TYR A 167 -0.39 18.20 -9.36
N PHE A 168 -0.87 18.92 -8.35
CA PHE A 168 -0.65 20.35 -8.22
C PHE A 168 0.84 20.72 -8.05
N CYS A 169 1.58 19.92 -7.27
CA CYS A 169 3.01 20.14 -7.09
C CYS A 169 3.77 19.94 -8.40
N LEU A 170 3.44 18.91 -9.20
CA LEU A 170 4.04 18.67 -10.51
C LEU A 170 3.72 19.78 -11.51
N LEU A 171 2.47 20.27 -11.54
CA LEU A 171 2.08 21.39 -12.40
C LEU A 171 2.83 22.68 -12.04
N TYR A 172 2.98 22.97 -10.74
CA TYR A 172 3.67 24.17 -10.28
C TYR A 172 5.20 24.12 -10.48
N THR A 173 5.78 22.93 -10.60
CA THR A 173 7.23 22.75 -10.83
C THR A 173 7.57 22.70 -12.32
N SER A 174 6.56 22.63 -13.21
CA SER A 174 6.73 22.56 -14.68
C SER A 174 6.73 23.94 -15.37
N ASP A 175 6.49 25.03 -14.64
CA ASP A 175 6.65 26.42 -15.08
C ASP A 175 8.01 26.96 -14.61
#